data_0dce64fd43d4e38c316a1acd26c64513
#
_entry.id   0dce64fd43d4e38c316a1acd26c64513
#
_cell.length_a   1.000
_cell.length_b   1.000
_cell.length_c   1.000
_cell.angle_alpha   90.00
_cell.angle_beta   90.00
_cell.angle_gamma   90.00
#
_symmetry.space_group_name_H-M   'P 1'
#
loop_
_entity.id
_entity.type
_entity.pdbx_description
1 polymer ?
#
loop_
_entity_poly.entity_id
_entity_poly.type
_entity_poly.pdbx_seq_one_letter_code
_entity_poly.pdbx_strand_id
1 'polypeptide(L)'
;MKFALLSLFAILSLSACKKTTVVNQTVDQAYSVLFTINPADWVQGQSGSQTFYSVTLSIPELDDIINTHGGVEVYISFDGGANYETVPEVYNGVAYGSLHTTGQVTIDLRDANGGSLTSAISAPITAKIVLIDATPLDN
;
A
#
# COMPACT_ATOMS: atom_id res chain seq x y z
N MET A 1 -25.29 1.17 -78.34
CA MET A 1 -24.47 0.28 -77.51
C MET A 1 -23.53 1.14 -76.68
N LYS A 2 -23.82 1.36 -75.43
CA LYS A 2 -22.92 1.99 -74.46
C LYS A 2 -23.10 1.29 -73.16
N PHE A 3 -22.13 0.48 -72.82
CA PHE A 3 -22.10 -0.24 -71.55
C PHE A 3 -21.66 0.74 -70.46
N ALA A 4 -22.58 1.06 -69.57
CA ALA A 4 -22.25 1.79 -68.33
C ALA A 4 -21.87 0.74 -67.30
N LEU A 5 -20.59 0.67 -66.98
CA LEU A 5 -20.04 -0.07 -65.86
C LEU A 5 -20.41 0.68 -64.60
N LEU A 6 -21.39 0.18 -63.86
CA LEU A 6 -21.65 0.59 -62.48
C LEU A 6 -20.65 -0.12 -61.58
N SER A 7 -19.57 0.56 -61.25
CA SER A 7 -18.67 0.13 -60.19
C SER A 7 -19.32 0.44 -58.84
N LEU A 8 -19.90 -0.58 -58.28
CA LEU A 8 -20.43 -0.56 -56.91
C LEU A 8 -19.24 -0.53 -55.93
N PHE A 9 -18.86 0.67 -55.50
CA PHE A 9 -17.90 0.85 -54.41
C PHE A 9 -18.63 0.51 -53.10
N ALA A 10 -18.41 -0.71 -52.64
CA ALA A 10 -18.83 -1.15 -51.30
C ALA A 10 -17.93 -0.42 -50.27
N ILE A 11 -18.41 0.68 -49.73
CA ILE A 11 -17.80 1.35 -48.58
C ILE A 11 -18.03 0.45 -47.38
N LEU A 12 -17.06 -0.36 -47.07
CA LEU A 12 -16.97 -1.02 -45.77
C LEU A 12 -16.76 0.06 -44.71
N SER A 13 -17.85 0.57 -44.17
CA SER A 13 -17.82 1.36 -42.96
C SER A 13 -17.37 0.45 -41.80
N LEU A 14 -16.07 0.46 -41.53
CA LEU A 14 -15.53 -0.01 -40.27
C LEU A 14 -16.13 0.87 -39.16
N SER A 15 -17.25 0.39 -38.65
CA SER A 15 -17.75 0.86 -37.35
C SER A 15 -16.70 0.51 -36.30
N ALA A 16 -15.70 1.41 -36.16
CA ALA A 16 -14.88 1.43 -34.97
C ALA A 16 -15.83 1.69 -33.79
N CYS A 17 -16.30 0.62 -33.16
CA CYS A 17 -16.90 0.72 -31.85
C CYS A 17 -15.88 1.38 -30.92
N LYS A 18 -15.93 2.70 -30.82
CA LYS A 18 -15.36 3.40 -29.69
C LYS A 18 -16.20 2.98 -28.49
N LYS A 19 -15.73 1.96 -27.79
CA LYS A 19 -16.19 1.68 -26.44
C LYS A 19 -15.76 2.88 -25.61
N THR A 20 -16.61 3.88 -25.55
CA THR A 20 -16.48 4.96 -24.57
C THR A 20 -16.86 4.33 -23.25
N THR A 21 -15.88 3.70 -22.61
CA THR A 21 -16.00 3.39 -21.19
C THR A 21 -16.03 4.75 -20.51
N VAL A 22 -17.21 5.22 -20.19
CA VAL A 22 -17.35 6.29 -19.19
C VAL A 22 -16.90 5.63 -17.89
N VAL A 23 -15.59 5.73 -17.63
CA VAL A 23 -15.07 5.52 -16.29
C VAL A 23 -15.67 6.68 -15.50
N ASN A 24 -16.78 6.45 -14.80
CA ASN A 24 -17.10 7.24 -13.63
C ASN A 24 -15.93 6.96 -12.69
N GLN A 25 -14.91 7.79 -12.78
CA GLN A 25 -13.91 7.88 -11.74
C GLN A 25 -14.65 8.40 -10.50
N THR A 26 -15.19 7.49 -9.71
CA THR A 26 -15.17 7.67 -8.27
C THR A 26 -13.69 7.86 -8.01
N VAL A 27 -13.30 9.06 -7.61
CA VAL A 27 -11.89 9.35 -7.29
C VAL A 27 -11.63 8.47 -6.08
N ASP A 28 -10.96 7.34 -6.29
CA ASP A 28 -10.50 6.48 -5.21
C ASP A 28 -9.62 7.39 -4.36
N GLN A 29 -10.08 7.66 -3.13
CA GLN A 29 -9.39 8.61 -2.27
C GLN A 29 -8.25 7.86 -1.61
N ALA A 30 -7.04 8.41 -1.75
CA ALA A 30 -5.93 8.00 -0.92
C ALA A 30 -5.95 8.83 0.36
N TYR A 31 -5.92 8.16 1.50
CA TYR A 31 -5.83 8.76 2.82
C TYR A 31 -4.43 8.56 3.36
N SER A 32 -3.90 9.53 4.09
CA SER A 32 -2.65 9.34 4.79
C SER A 32 -2.75 9.79 6.24
N VAL A 33 -2.12 9.04 7.12
CA VAL A 33 -2.02 9.36 8.54
C VAL A 33 -0.57 9.25 8.99
N LEU A 34 -0.16 10.14 9.88
CA LEU A 34 1.19 10.20 10.45
C LEU A 34 1.13 9.80 11.93
N PHE A 35 2.07 8.95 12.33
CA PHE A 35 2.28 8.56 13.70
C PHE A 35 3.71 8.87 14.12
N THR A 36 3.88 9.47 15.30
CA THR A 36 5.18 9.49 15.96
C THR A 36 5.25 8.28 16.88
N ILE A 37 6.20 7.40 16.64
CA ILE A 37 6.41 6.18 17.43
C ILE A 37 7.63 6.42 18.30
N ASN A 38 7.44 6.46 19.62
CA ASN A 38 8.51 6.64 20.57
C ASN A 38 9.14 5.29 20.95
N PRO A 39 10.37 5.28 21.47
CA PRO A 39 11.00 4.04 21.93
C PRO A 39 10.17 3.23 22.91
N ALA A 40 9.36 3.89 23.76
CA ALA A 40 8.51 3.24 24.77
C ALA A 40 7.23 2.61 24.19
N ASP A 41 6.86 2.91 22.94
CA ASP A 41 5.66 2.38 22.29
C ASP A 41 5.88 0.96 21.74
N TRP A 42 7.14 0.53 21.66
CA TRP A 42 7.52 -0.77 21.14
C TRP A 42 7.31 -1.87 22.19
N VAL A 43 6.56 -2.90 21.82
CA VAL A 43 6.28 -4.06 22.66
C VAL A 43 7.16 -5.22 22.22
N GLN A 44 7.85 -5.82 23.18
CA GLN A 44 8.68 -7.01 22.95
C GLN A 44 7.80 -8.24 22.70
N GLY A 45 8.13 -8.99 21.67
CA GLY A 45 7.53 -10.28 21.34
C GLY A 45 8.58 -11.37 21.16
N GLN A 46 8.13 -12.60 20.98
CA GLN A 46 8.98 -13.74 20.68
C GLN A 46 8.41 -14.54 19.50
N SER A 47 9.30 -15.01 18.63
CA SER A 47 9.00 -15.94 17.55
C SER A 47 10.00 -17.10 17.61
N GLY A 48 9.57 -18.25 18.15
CA GLY A 48 10.49 -19.31 18.56
C GLY A 48 11.43 -18.83 19.66
N SER A 49 12.73 -18.90 19.42
CA SER A 49 13.77 -18.38 20.32
C SER A 49 14.21 -16.94 20.04
N GLN A 50 13.64 -16.31 18.99
CA GLN A 50 14.04 -14.97 18.56
C GLN A 50 13.17 -13.91 19.18
N THR A 51 13.80 -12.87 19.71
CA THR A 51 13.12 -11.68 20.21
C THR A 51 12.95 -10.66 19.09
N PHE A 52 11.77 -10.09 19.00
CA PHE A 52 11.44 -8.99 18.11
C PHE A 52 10.67 -7.90 18.87
N TYR A 53 10.45 -6.77 18.24
CA TYR A 53 9.61 -5.70 18.78
C TYR A 53 8.53 -5.31 17.78
N SER A 54 7.38 -4.89 18.26
CA SER A 54 6.29 -4.42 17.39
C SER A 54 5.51 -3.28 18.02
N VAL A 55 4.86 -2.50 17.16
CA VAL A 55 3.90 -1.48 17.55
C VAL A 55 2.66 -1.65 16.69
N THR A 56 1.49 -1.55 17.29
CA THR A 56 0.21 -1.60 16.58
C THR A 56 -0.43 -0.21 16.59
N LEU A 57 -0.72 0.29 15.40
CA LEU A 57 -1.30 1.60 15.14
C LEU A 57 -2.78 1.42 14.80
N SER A 58 -3.66 2.08 15.53
CA SER A 58 -5.10 2.06 15.26
C SER A 58 -5.45 3.02 14.13
N ILE A 59 -6.11 2.52 13.10
CA ILE A 59 -6.52 3.27 11.91
C ILE A 59 -7.96 2.88 11.57
N PRO A 60 -8.96 3.53 12.18
CA PRO A 60 -10.38 3.19 11.95
C PRO A 60 -10.82 3.29 10.51
N GLU A 61 -10.14 4.10 9.69
CA GLU A 61 -10.39 4.27 8.27
C GLU A 61 -9.96 3.06 7.42
N LEU A 62 -9.13 2.17 7.96
CA LEU A 62 -8.76 0.91 7.33
C LEU A 62 -9.90 -0.10 7.51
N ASP A 63 -10.92 0.02 6.69
CA ASP A 63 -12.08 -0.87 6.69
C ASP A 63 -11.83 -2.20 5.97
N ASP A 64 -12.85 -3.06 5.92
CA ASP A 64 -12.77 -4.37 5.27
C ASP A 64 -12.53 -4.26 3.75
N ILE A 65 -13.04 -3.22 3.11
CA ILE A 65 -12.89 -3.03 1.66
C ILE A 65 -11.44 -2.65 1.35
N ILE A 66 -10.90 -1.66 2.06
CA ILE A 66 -9.49 -1.27 1.90
C ILE A 66 -8.57 -2.44 2.26
N ASN A 67 -8.88 -3.17 3.33
CA ASN A 67 -8.07 -4.30 3.77
C ASN A 67 -8.02 -5.46 2.75
N THR A 68 -9.12 -5.70 2.01
CA THR A 68 -9.23 -6.83 1.07
C THR A 68 -8.99 -6.47 -0.39
N HIS A 69 -9.31 -5.27 -0.80
CA HIS A 69 -9.29 -4.85 -2.21
C HIS A 69 -8.45 -3.61 -2.45
N GLY A 70 -8.22 -2.81 -1.42
CA GLY A 70 -7.43 -1.60 -1.48
C GLY A 70 -5.93 -1.83 -1.34
N GLY A 71 -5.21 -0.77 -1.02
CA GLY A 71 -3.78 -0.80 -0.75
C GLY A 71 -3.46 -0.15 0.59
N VAL A 72 -2.47 -0.72 1.29
CA VAL A 72 -1.92 -0.15 2.52
C VAL A 72 -0.41 -0.03 2.35
N GLU A 73 0.05 1.22 2.25
CA GLU A 73 1.47 1.53 2.10
C GLU A 73 2.02 2.09 3.40
N VAL A 74 3.14 1.56 3.85
CA VAL A 74 3.81 2.00 5.07
C VAL A 74 5.15 2.61 4.74
N TYR A 75 5.40 3.79 5.28
CA TYR A 75 6.66 4.51 5.15
C TYR A 75 7.20 4.88 6.52
N ILE A 76 8.51 4.87 6.67
CA ILE A 76 9.20 5.24 7.90
C ILE A 76 10.15 6.41 7.62
N SER A 77 10.23 7.34 8.55
CA SER A 77 11.20 8.42 8.57
C SER A 77 12.00 8.37 9.87
N PHE A 78 13.32 8.41 9.74
CA PHE A 78 14.26 8.46 10.85
C PHE A 78 14.73 9.88 11.20
N ASP A 79 14.28 10.89 10.45
CA ASP A 79 14.72 12.28 10.53
C ASP A 79 13.55 13.26 10.76
N GLY A 80 12.50 12.78 11.40
CA GLY A 80 11.36 13.61 11.79
C GLY A 80 10.41 13.96 10.63
N GLY A 81 10.42 13.19 9.54
CA GLY A 81 9.52 13.37 8.41
C GLY A 81 10.15 14.13 7.23
N ALA A 82 11.46 14.38 7.26
CA ALA A 82 12.14 15.02 6.13
C ALA A 82 12.33 14.05 4.95
N ASN A 83 12.67 12.79 5.24
CA ASN A 83 12.77 11.73 4.23
C ASN A 83 11.96 10.51 4.68
N TYR A 84 11.35 9.82 3.72
CA TYR A 84 10.57 8.62 3.97
C TYR A 84 11.08 7.46 3.14
N GLU A 85 11.22 6.30 3.77
CA GLU A 85 11.59 5.03 3.17
C GLU A 85 10.41 4.07 3.24
N THR A 86 10.22 3.24 2.21
CA THR A 86 9.10 2.28 2.17
C THR A 86 9.43 1.06 3.02
N VAL A 87 8.43 0.54 3.73
CA VAL A 87 8.53 -0.77 4.41
C VAL A 87 8.05 -1.85 3.43
N PRO A 88 8.75 -3.01 3.28
CA PRO A 88 9.87 -3.47 4.13
C PRO A 88 11.21 -2.78 3.84
N GLU A 89 12.00 -2.58 4.89
CA GLU A 89 13.23 -1.81 4.89
C GLU A 89 14.25 -2.47 5.83
N VAL A 90 15.55 -2.32 5.55
CA VAL A 90 16.63 -2.70 6.47
C VAL A 90 17.50 -1.49 6.75
N TYR A 91 17.45 -1.00 7.96
CA TYR A 91 18.24 0.14 8.40
C TYR A 91 19.06 -0.19 9.66
N ASN A 92 20.36 0.05 9.61
CA ASN A 92 21.30 -0.23 10.72
C ASN A 92 21.19 -1.65 11.31
N GLY A 93 20.99 -2.68 10.46
CA GLY A 93 20.91 -4.06 10.88
C GLY A 93 19.55 -4.48 11.46
N VAL A 94 18.58 -3.59 11.46
CA VAL A 94 17.18 -3.86 11.85
C VAL A 94 16.33 -3.95 10.60
N ALA A 95 15.61 -5.05 10.45
CA ALA A 95 14.60 -5.24 9.42
C ALA A 95 13.26 -4.73 9.94
N TYR A 96 12.65 -3.82 9.19
CA TYR A 96 11.33 -3.26 9.44
C TYR A 96 10.34 -3.99 8.53
N GLY A 97 9.31 -4.58 9.14
CA GLY A 97 8.21 -5.21 8.45
C GLY A 97 6.90 -4.54 8.79
N SER A 98 5.87 -4.78 8.00
CA SER A 98 4.52 -4.36 8.34
C SER A 98 3.50 -5.41 7.94
N LEU A 99 2.41 -5.46 8.69
CA LEU A 99 1.21 -6.22 8.38
C LEU A 99 -0.01 -5.38 8.75
N HIS A 100 -1.11 -5.63 8.10
CA HIS A 100 -2.36 -4.93 8.40
C HIS A 100 -3.53 -5.90 8.52
N THR A 101 -4.51 -5.49 9.27
CA THR A 101 -5.84 -6.08 9.35
C THR A 101 -6.83 -4.92 9.44
N THR A 102 -8.11 -5.20 9.30
CA THR A 102 -9.13 -4.17 9.47
C THR A 102 -8.94 -3.39 10.76
N GLY A 103 -8.88 -2.06 10.66
CA GLY A 103 -8.74 -1.13 11.77
C GLY A 103 -7.33 -0.92 12.30
N GLN A 104 -6.31 -1.61 11.80
CA GLN A 104 -4.97 -1.48 12.37
C GLN A 104 -3.84 -1.88 11.42
N VAL A 105 -2.68 -1.25 11.64
CA VAL A 105 -1.40 -1.62 11.02
C VAL A 105 -0.41 -1.93 12.14
N THR A 106 0.31 -3.04 12.01
CA THR A 106 1.40 -3.40 12.91
C THR A 106 2.72 -3.26 12.18
N ILE A 107 3.68 -2.56 12.78
CA ILE A 107 5.06 -2.49 12.32
C ILE A 107 5.90 -3.35 13.25
N ASP A 108 6.75 -4.22 12.71
CA ASP A 108 7.64 -5.07 13.48
C ASP A 108 9.12 -4.80 13.16
N LEU A 109 9.94 -4.99 14.16
CA LEU A 109 11.40 -4.85 14.11
C LEU A 109 12.02 -6.22 14.38
N ARG A 110 12.89 -6.66 13.48
CA ARG A 110 13.64 -7.91 13.61
C ARG A 110 15.12 -7.67 13.37
N ASP A 111 15.96 -8.56 13.91
CA ASP A 111 17.36 -8.58 13.50
C ASP A 111 17.46 -9.02 12.03
N ALA A 112 18.05 -8.17 11.20
CA ALA A 112 18.23 -8.45 9.77
C ALA A 112 19.07 -9.70 9.48
N ASN A 113 19.86 -10.17 10.46
CA ASN A 113 20.69 -11.38 10.35
C ASN A 113 19.99 -12.62 10.93
N GLY A 114 18.73 -12.52 11.35
CA GLY A 114 17.96 -13.63 11.87
C GLY A 114 18.26 -13.98 13.33
N GLY A 115 18.88 -13.07 14.08
CA GLY A 115 19.11 -13.20 15.50
C GLY A 115 17.94 -12.67 16.36
N SER A 116 18.24 -12.36 17.61
CA SER A 116 17.32 -11.69 18.54
C SER A 116 17.69 -10.21 18.68
N LEU A 117 16.72 -9.32 18.60
CA LEU A 117 16.94 -7.93 19.00
C LEU A 117 17.05 -7.84 20.53
N THR A 118 18.07 -7.15 21.01
CA THR A 118 18.28 -6.94 22.46
C THR A 118 17.50 -5.74 22.99
N SER A 119 17.13 -4.82 22.10
CA SER A 119 16.32 -3.63 22.40
C SER A 119 15.58 -3.17 21.16
N ALA A 120 14.53 -2.41 21.34
CA ALA A 120 13.91 -1.61 20.29
C ALA A 120 14.84 -0.45 19.90
N ILE A 121 14.42 0.33 18.92
CA ILE A 121 15.11 1.56 18.51
C ILE A 121 15.13 2.57 19.66
N SER A 122 16.20 3.36 19.74
CA SER A 122 16.42 4.32 20.84
C SER A 122 15.94 5.75 20.56
N ALA A 123 15.57 6.04 19.31
CA ALA A 123 15.06 7.35 18.87
C ALA A 123 13.64 7.24 18.35
N PRO A 124 12.82 8.30 18.44
CA PRO A 124 11.52 8.33 17.81
C PRO A 124 11.63 8.22 16.29
N ILE A 125 10.65 7.57 15.67
CA ILE A 125 10.47 7.55 14.22
C ILE A 125 9.09 8.11 13.87
N THR A 126 8.95 8.59 12.62
CA THR A 126 7.65 8.94 12.06
C THR A 126 7.22 7.86 11.09
N ALA A 127 6.07 7.25 11.32
CA ALA A 127 5.43 6.37 10.36
C ALA A 127 4.35 7.14 9.59
N LYS A 128 4.35 7.00 8.26
CA LYS A 128 3.30 7.48 7.38
C LYS A 128 2.59 6.27 6.78
N ILE A 129 1.31 6.16 7.04
CA ILE A 129 0.45 5.11 6.47
C ILE A 129 -0.41 5.74 5.39
N VAL A 130 -0.41 5.16 4.20
CA VAL A 130 -1.26 5.57 3.08
C VAL A 130 -2.25 4.46 2.81
N LEU A 131 -3.53 4.77 2.88
CA LEU A 131 -4.64 3.90 2.53
C LEU A 131 -5.12 4.28 1.13
N ILE A 132 -5.26 3.30 0.28
CA ILE A 132 -5.76 3.46 -1.09
C ILE A 132 -7.07 2.69 -1.19
N ASP A 133 -8.17 3.41 -1.34
CA ASP A 133 -9.47 2.79 -1.60
C ASP A 133 -9.50 2.27 -3.05
N ALA A 134 -10.07 1.10 -3.24
CA ALA A 134 -10.20 0.50 -4.55
C ALA A 134 -11.58 -0.16 -4.72
N THR A 135 -12.18 0.07 -5.86
CA THR A 135 -13.44 -0.59 -6.21
C THR A 135 -13.15 -2.02 -6.71
N PRO A 136 -13.72 -3.07 -6.08
CA PRO A 136 -13.61 -4.43 -6.57
C PRO A 136 -14.11 -4.54 -8.00
N LEU A 137 -13.41 -5.29 -8.85
CA LEU A 137 -13.93 -5.67 -10.17
C LEU A 137 -14.81 -6.91 -10.01
N ASP A 138 -16.04 -6.83 -10.51
CA ASP A 138 -16.90 -7.99 -10.63
C ASP A 138 -16.30 -8.96 -11.65
N ASN A 139 -16.01 -10.19 -11.24
CA ASN A 139 -15.54 -11.29 -12.09
C ASN A 139 -16.70 -12.18 -12.51
#